data_cd1733d3fadae850eafd6def51445890
#
_entry.id   cd1733d3fadae850eafd6def51445890
#
_cell.length_a   1.000
_cell.length_b   1.000
_cell.length_c   1.000
_cell.angle_alpha   90.00
_cell.angle_beta   90.00
_cell.angle_gamma   90.00
#
_symmetry.space_group_name_H-M   'P 1'
#
loop_
_entity.id
_entity.type
_entity.pdbx_description
1 polymer ?
#
loop_
_entity_poly.entity_id
_entity_poly.type
_entity_poly.pdbx_seq_one_letter_code
_entity_poly.pdbx_strand_id
1 'polypeptide(L)'
;MPTRLVPPLSTGGRILHSLPVLSKDCNHVFKQTDWVQGGGILLLCSCLWVQPSHAVQPRIVEVPAGPAFVQLPGAPEITARSGQTLKTNSLLKTNKTGRMQVLLDNGRQFRMGGDAQLRLGSANVELLKGSMIGWIKPGASRAKPFRIKTRLATASIQGTTVFLEYTDDQLKVLNWEGTVTCETPTGQRYTLTSGQQLSLDLKSQSQEVKDYLEELDSDISEQKGVPPSPEAAEELPPESTPKKLSKVKMTWKSLNPITVDEAQKRLEISPLITGFSKPIDTLSEIQRELGLTAPSE
;
A
#
# COMPACT_ATOMS: atom_id res chain seq x y z
N MET A 1 -3.01 39.68 53.69
CA MET A 1 -3.11 41.11 53.33
C MET A 1 -1.74 41.57 52.90
N PRO A 2 -1.49 42.26 51.83
CA PRO A 2 -2.36 43.09 50.97
C PRO A 2 -2.33 42.68 49.48
N THR A 3 -3.24 42.97 48.73
CA THR A 3 -3.78 44.09 47.98
C THR A 3 -3.64 43.89 46.44
N ARG A 4 -4.78 43.90 45.81
CA ARG A 4 -5.06 43.91 44.39
C ARG A 4 -4.30 45.01 43.63
N LEU A 5 -4.04 44.74 42.34
CA LEU A 5 -4.04 45.80 41.32
C LEU A 5 -4.51 45.20 39.98
N VAL A 6 -5.62 45.68 39.52
CA VAL A 6 -6.18 45.54 38.17
C VAL A 6 -5.78 46.78 37.36
N PRO A 7 -5.30 46.66 36.13
CA PRO A 7 -5.29 47.81 35.21
C PRO A 7 -6.37 47.67 34.11
N PRO A 8 -6.69 48.76 33.45
CA PRO A 8 -8.01 49.06 32.91
C PRO A 8 -8.18 48.69 31.44
N LEU A 9 -9.47 48.61 31.05
CA LEU A 9 -9.97 48.59 29.72
C LEU A 9 -9.51 49.79 28.88
N SER A 10 -9.01 49.53 27.69
CA SER A 10 -8.88 50.54 26.64
C SER A 10 -9.80 50.20 25.48
N THR A 11 -10.78 51.09 25.34
CA THR A 11 -11.75 51.21 24.23
C THR A 11 -11.05 51.79 22.99
N GLY A 12 -11.43 51.31 21.81
CA GLY A 12 -11.43 52.19 20.66
C GLY A 12 -10.81 51.67 19.36
N GLY A 13 -11.59 51.63 18.33
CA GLY A 13 -11.07 51.68 16.98
C GLY A 13 -11.71 50.72 15.97
N ARG A 14 -12.99 50.94 15.60
CA ARG A 14 -13.56 50.46 14.33
C ARG A 14 -12.82 51.16 13.19
N ILE A 15 -12.21 50.41 12.30
CA ILE A 15 -11.92 50.88 10.95
C ILE A 15 -12.56 49.92 9.98
N LEU A 16 -13.64 50.35 9.41
CA LEU A 16 -14.25 49.83 8.20
C LEU A 16 -13.34 50.18 7.02
N HIS A 17 -12.76 49.20 6.38
CA HIS A 17 -12.27 49.35 5.02
C HIS A 17 -13.15 48.55 4.07
N SER A 18 -13.85 49.31 3.27
CA SER A 18 -14.71 48.96 2.16
C SER A 18 -13.98 48.15 1.11
N LEU A 19 -14.60 47.04 0.72
CA LEU A 19 -14.29 46.28 -0.49
C LEU A 19 -14.75 47.05 -1.71
N PRO A 20 -13.98 47.12 -2.81
CA PRO A 20 -14.52 47.58 -4.09
C PRO A 20 -15.27 46.42 -4.77
N VAL A 21 -16.54 46.69 -4.99
CA VAL A 21 -17.41 45.99 -5.93
C VAL A 21 -16.85 46.20 -7.33
N LEU A 22 -16.40 45.14 -7.99
CA LEU A 22 -16.14 45.18 -9.43
C LEU A 22 -17.40 44.76 -10.17
N SER A 23 -17.91 45.77 -10.84
CA SER A 23 -19.06 45.84 -11.72
C SER A 23 -19.00 44.79 -12.84
N LYS A 24 -20.16 44.19 -13.06
CA LYS A 24 -20.63 43.64 -14.33
C LYS A 24 -20.45 44.67 -15.44
N ASP A 25 -20.12 44.22 -16.61
CA ASP A 25 -20.66 44.56 -17.93
C ASP A 25 -19.59 44.39 -18.99
N CYS A 26 -19.67 43.29 -19.69
CA CYS A 26 -19.16 43.16 -21.05
C CYS A 26 -20.22 42.46 -21.91
N ASN A 27 -21.31 43.17 -22.15
CA ASN A 27 -22.16 42.93 -23.32
C ASN A 27 -21.46 43.56 -24.51
N HIS A 28 -20.69 42.79 -25.25
CA HIS A 28 -20.35 43.15 -26.63
C HIS A 28 -21.34 42.50 -27.57
N VAL A 29 -22.26 43.32 -28.03
CA VAL A 29 -23.09 43.11 -29.20
C VAL A 29 -22.22 42.84 -30.41
N PHE A 30 -22.21 41.61 -30.88
CA PHE A 30 -21.62 41.27 -32.18
C PHE A 30 -22.71 41.53 -33.24
N LYS A 31 -22.52 42.58 -34.02
CA LYS A 31 -23.31 42.90 -35.22
C LYS A 31 -23.07 41.79 -36.24
N GLN A 32 -24.18 41.20 -36.67
CA GLN A 32 -24.27 40.39 -37.87
C GLN A 32 -23.88 41.23 -39.09
N THR A 33 -22.83 40.84 -39.78
CA THR A 33 -22.59 41.23 -41.18
C THR A 33 -22.60 39.98 -42.01
N ASP A 34 -23.59 39.91 -42.90
CA ASP A 34 -23.73 38.93 -43.96
C ASP A 34 -22.49 38.90 -44.85
N TRP A 35 -21.88 37.73 -44.95
CA TRP A 35 -21.00 37.41 -46.07
C TRP A 35 -21.39 36.07 -46.67
N VAL A 36 -21.95 36.22 -47.86
CA VAL A 36 -22.32 35.15 -48.80
C VAL A 36 -21.07 34.55 -49.44
N GLN A 37 -21.05 33.24 -49.54
CA GLN A 37 -20.32 32.40 -50.49
C GLN A 37 -18.78 32.38 -50.43
N GLY A 38 -18.27 31.24 -50.03
CA GLY A 38 -16.89 30.83 -50.22
C GLY A 38 -16.59 29.57 -49.44
N GLY A 39 -16.70 28.40 -50.08
CA GLY A 39 -16.43 27.11 -49.43
C GLY A 39 -15.01 27.03 -48.88
N GLY A 40 -14.89 26.98 -47.57
CA GLY A 40 -13.66 26.71 -46.84
C GLY A 40 -13.97 25.75 -45.69
N ILE A 41 -13.64 24.49 -45.85
CA ILE A 41 -13.68 23.48 -44.78
C ILE A 41 -12.63 23.89 -43.76
N LEU A 42 -13.03 24.56 -42.68
CA LEU A 42 -12.24 24.79 -41.49
C LEU A 42 -12.16 23.45 -40.73
N LEU A 43 -11.14 22.65 -41.02
CA LEU A 43 -10.69 21.56 -40.20
C LEU A 43 -10.26 22.13 -38.83
N LEU A 44 -11.21 22.18 -37.86
CA LEU A 44 -10.92 22.37 -36.46
C LEU A 44 -10.10 21.17 -35.95
N CYS A 45 -8.80 21.31 -36.07
CA CYS A 45 -7.84 20.38 -35.46
C CYS A 45 -7.95 20.59 -33.96
N SER A 46 -8.92 19.92 -33.33
CA SER A 46 -8.99 19.80 -31.87
C SER A 46 -7.79 19.00 -31.41
N CYS A 47 -6.67 19.68 -31.14
CA CYS A 47 -5.56 19.08 -30.41
C CYS A 47 -6.08 18.70 -29.02
N LEU A 48 -6.58 17.47 -28.88
CA LEU A 48 -6.76 16.80 -27.62
C LEU A 48 -5.38 16.73 -26.96
N TRP A 49 -5.11 17.67 -26.08
CA TRP A 49 -3.98 17.58 -25.17
C TRP A 49 -4.25 16.40 -24.24
N VAL A 50 -3.83 15.21 -24.64
CA VAL A 50 -3.73 14.06 -23.76
C VAL A 50 -2.67 14.42 -22.73
N GLN A 51 -3.12 14.86 -21.57
CA GLN A 51 -2.25 15.07 -20.41
C GLN A 51 -1.67 13.70 -20.04
N PRO A 52 -0.35 13.49 -20.10
CA PRO A 52 0.23 12.26 -19.61
C PRO A 52 -0.11 12.13 -18.12
N SER A 53 -0.92 11.16 -17.76
CA SER A 53 -1.12 10.82 -16.38
C SER A 53 0.23 10.31 -15.84
N HIS A 54 0.91 11.14 -15.04
CA HIS A 54 2.14 10.73 -14.38
C HIS A 54 1.81 9.62 -13.37
N ALA A 55 1.94 8.38 -13.80
CA ALA A 55 1.88 7.24 -12.90
C ALA A 55 2.99 7.42 -11.86
N VAL A 56 2.61 7.51 -10.58
CA VAL A 56 3.57 7.62 -9.48
C VAL A 56 4.39 6.34 -9.47
N GLN A 57 5.69 6.47 -9.70
CA GLN A 57 6.60 5.32 -9.66
C GLN A 57 6.84 4.88 -8.20
N PRO A 58 6.93 3.58 -7.94
CA PRO A 58 7.30 3.07 -6.63
C PRO A 58 8.64 3.64 -6.18
N ARG A 59 8.74 4.04 -4.91
CA ARG A 59 9.98 4.59 -4.35
C ARG A 59 10.14 4.28 -2.87
N ILE A 60 11.37 4.27 -2.42
CA ILE A 60 11.71 4.23 -1.00
C ILE A 60 11.39 5.60 -0.39
N VAL A 61 10.57 5.63 0.64
CA VAL A 61 10.23 6.86 1.38
C VAL A 61 11.26 7.13 2.45
N GLU A 62 11.63 6.09 3.21
CA GLU A 62 12.49 6.22 4.37
C GLU A 62 13.27 4.92 4.63
N VAL A 63 14.51 5.07 5.10
CA VAL A 63 15.36 3.98 5.63
C VAL A 63 15.83 4.44 7.01
N PRO A 64 15.01 4.29 8.07
CA PRO A 64 15.34 4.82 9.40
C PRO A 64 16.46 4.05 10.08
N ALA A 65 16.68 2.81 9.70
CA ALA A 65 17.75 1.96 10.24
C ALA A 65 18.30 1.03 9.15
N GLY A 66 19.61 0.89 9.11
CA GLY A 66 20.31 -0.05 8.22
C GLY A 66 20.81 -1.29 8.94
N PRO A 67 21.38 -2.26 8.22
CA PRO A 67 21.53 -2.28 6.76
C PRO A 67 20.23 -2.60 6.01
N ALA A 68 20.02 -1.88 4.90
CA ALA A 68 18.93 -2.13 3.97
C ALA A 68 19.46 -2.04 2.53
N PHE A 69 18.95 -2.88 1.64
CA PHE A 69 19.48 -3.07 0.29
C PHE A 69 18.36 -3.13 -0.75
N VAL A 70 18.72 -2.75 -1.96
CA VAL A 70 17.87 -2.85 -3.15
C VAL A 70 18.65 -3.49 -4.27
N GLN A 71 18.03 -4.44 -4.94
CA GLN A 71 18.49 -4.98 -6.20
C GLN A 71 17.46 -4.69 -7.28
N LEU A 72 17.80 -3.83 -8.23
CA LEU A 72 16.98 -3.58 -9.41
C LEU A 72 17.14 -4.74 -10.41
N PRO A 73 16.15 -4.99 -11.28
CA PRO A 73 16.26 -6.02 -12.30
C PRO A 73 17.53 -5.85 -13.16
N GLY A 74 18.33 -6.91 -13.28
CA GLY A 74 19.57 -6.91 -14.05
C GLY A 74 20.74 -6.10 -13.46
N ALA A 75 20.59 -5.58 -12.25
CA ALA A 75 21.63 -4.78 -11.58
C ALA A 75 22.16 -5.48 -10.30
N PRO A 76 23.37 -5.13 -9.86
CA PRO A 76 23.87 -5.60 -8.57
C PRO A 76 23.04 -5.03 -7.40
N GLU A 77 23.11 -5.69 -6.25
CA GLU A 77 22.54 -5.20 -5.01
C GLU A 77 23.30 -3.96 -4.53
N ILE A 78 22.57 -2.94 -4.15
CA ILE A 78 23.10 -1.67 -3.62
C ILE A 78 22.44 -1.30 -2.31
N THR A 79 23.08 -0.46 -1.52
CA THR A 79 22.48 0.09 -0.29
C THR A 79 21.27 0.94 -0.63
N ALA A 80 20.15 0.68 0.06
CA ALA A 80 18.91 1.40 -0.09
C ALA A 80 19.02 2.84 0.43
N ARG A 81 18.38 3.78 -0.27
CA ARG A 81 18.38 5.21 0.09
C ARG A 81 16.98 5.79 -0.06
N SER A 82 16.65 6.75 0.80
CA SER A 82 15.42 7.55 0.68
C SER A 82 15.36 8.25 -0.69
N GLY A 83 14.16 8.29 -1.28
CA GLY A 83 13.93 8.86 -2.62
C GLY A 83 14.25 7.93 -3.78
N GLN A 84 14.90 6.79 -3.54
CA GLN A 84 15.29 5.85 -4.60
C GLN A 84 14.07 5.27 -5.29
N THR A 85 14.00 5.42 -6.62
CA THR A 85 12.95 4.84 -7.46
C THR A 85 13.15 3.34 -7.61
N LEU A 86 12.05 2.63 -7.58
CA LEU A 86 12.00 1.17 -7.72
C LEU A 86 11.30 0.78 -9.02
N LYS A 87 11.58 -0.42 -9.50
CA LYS A 87 10.98 -1.01 -10.70
C LYS A 87 10.26 -2.31 -10.33
N THR A 88 9.35 -2.75 -11.16
CA THR A 88 8.82 -4.13 -11.08
C THR A 88 9.98 -5.12 -11.05
N ASN A 89 9.84 -6.17 -10.27
CA ASN A 89 10.87 -7.19 -9.98
C ASN A 89 12.09 -6.68 -9.19
N SER A 90 12.06 -5.48 -8.62
CA SER A 90 13.07 -5.07 -7.64
C SER A 90 12.97 -5.96 -6.38
N LEU A 91 14.12 -6.41 -5.90
CA LEU A 91 14.24 -7.14 -4.64
C LEU A 91 14.70 -6.17 -3.54
N LEU A 92 13.97 -6.13 -2.46
CA LEU A 92 14.23 -5.32 -1.26
C LEU A 92 14.66 -6.25 -0.13
N LYS A 93 15.71 -5.88 0.59
CA LYS A 93 16.22 -6.66 1.72
C LYS A 93 16.55 -5.75 2.88
N THR A 94 16.30 -6.24 4.09
CA THR A 94 16.77 -5.63 5.33
C THR A 94 17.48 -6.69 6.16
N ASN A 95 18.55 -6.30 6.84
CA ASN A 95 19.17 -7.14 7.84
C ASN A 95 18.50 -6.92 9.20
N LYS A 96 18.94 -7.59 10.23
CA LYS A 96 18.30 -7.72 11.55
C LYS A 96 17.80 -6.40 12.17
N THR A 97 18.56 -5.31 12.02
CA THR A 97 18.17 -3.98 12.53
C THR A 97 17.59 -3.09 11.43
N GLY A 98 17.69 -3.51 10.16
CA GLY A 98 17.27 -2.71 9.01
C GLY A 98 15.77 -2.50 8.95
N ARG A 99 15.35 -1.32 8.48
CA ARG A 99 13.94 -0.98 8.22
C ARG A 99 13.84 -0.12 6.98
N MET A 100 12.73 -0.27 6.28
CA MET A 100 12.49 0.48 5.06
C MET A 100 10.99 0.74 4.91
N GLN A 101 10.62 1.96 4.49
CA GLN A 101 9.27 2.30 4.05
C GLN A 101 9.26 2.54 2.56
N VAL A 102 8.27 1.98 1.88
CA VAL A 102 8.09 2.09 0.44
C VAL A 102 6.70 2.63 0.15
N LEU A 103 6.63 3.62 -0.74
CA LEU A 103 5.42 4.09 -1.38
C LEU A 103 5.32 3.41 -2.73
N LEU A 104 4.21 2.75 -2.96
CA LEU A 104 3.79 2.25 -4.26
C LEU A 104 2.95 3.32 -4.98
N ASP A 105 2.43 2.99 -6.14
CA ASP A 105 1.44 3.83 -6.81
C ASP A 105 0.12 3.94 -6.00
N ASN A 106 -0.67 4.95 -6.27
CA ASN A 106 -2.03 5.11 -5.73
C ASN A 106 -2.15 5.09 -4.19
N GLY A 107 -1.14 5.54 -3.46
CA GLY A 107 -1.18 5.66 -2.01
C GLY A 107 -1.05 4.34 -1.24
N ARG A 108 -0.74 3.23 -1.91
CA ARG A 108 -0.37 1.97 -1.26
C ARG A 108 1.03 2.08 -0.69
N GLN A 109 1.17 1.73 0.55
CA GLN A 109 2.44 1.82 1.25
C GLN A 109 2.70 0.57 2.08
N PHE A 110 3.97 0.32 2.36
CA PHE A 110 4.35 -0.69 3.31
C PHE A 110 5.65 -0.34 4.02
N ARG A 111 5.83 -0.92 5.19
CA ARG A 111 7.09 -0.96 5.93
C ARG A 111 7.54 -2.39 6.07
N MET A 112 8.83 -2.63 5.95
CA MET A 112 9.45 -3.92 6.20
C MET A 112 10.40 -3.84 7.39
N GLY A 113 10.38 -4.89 8.21
CA GLY A 113 11.20 -5.02 9.42
C GLY A 113 12.55 -5.66 9.17
N GLY A 114 13.21 -6.06 10.23
CA GLY A 114 14.49 -6.74 10.16
C GLY A 114 14.41 -8.14 9.55
N ASP A 115 15.50 -8.56 8.92
CA ASP A 115 15.65 -9.86 8.24
C ASP A 115 14.53 -10.15 7.21
N ALA A 116 13.95 -9.08 6.60
CA ALA A 116 12.89 -9.19 5.64
C ALA A 116 13.41 -9.14 4.20
N GLN A 117 12.74 -9.86 3.32
CA GLN A 117 12.94 -9.86 1.88
C GLN A 117 11.61 -9.73 1.16
N LEU A 118 11.52 -8.75 0.26
CA LEU A 118 10.35 -8.51 -0.56
C LEU A 118 10.73 -8.36 -2.03
N ARG A 119 9.86 -8.83 -2.92
CA ARG A 119 9.92 -8.56 -4.36
C ARG A 119 8.74 -7.70 -4.77
N LEU A 120 8.99 -6.68 -5.57
CA LEU A 120 7.93 -5.86 -6.14
C LEU A 120 7.40 -6.51 -7.40
N GLY A 121 6.15 -6.93 -7.41
CA GLY A 121 5.44 -7.34 -8.62
C GLY A 121 4.80 -6.14 -9.35
N SER A 122 4.18 -6.38 -10.48
CA SER A 122 3.45 -5.36 -11.24
C SER A 122 2.16 -4.90 -10.54
N ALA A 123 1.45 -5.82 -9.88
CA ALA A 123 0.18 -5.58 -9.20
C ALA A 123 0.17 -6.03 -7.73
N ASN A 124 1.25 -6.59 -7.24
CA ASN A 124 1.39 -7.15 -5.90
C ASN A 124 2.77 -6.86 -5.31
N VAL A 125 2.91 -7.15 -4.03
CA VAL A 125 4.20 -7.24 -3.33
C VAL A 125 4.33 -8.67 -2.84
N GLU A 126 5.45 -9.30 -3.10
CA GLU A 126 5.74 -10.67 -2.65
C GLU A 126 6.64 -10.62 -1.42
N LEU A 127 6.12 -11.02 -0.27
CA LEU A 127 6.89 -11.20 0.95
C LEU A 127 7.55 -12.58 0.92
N LEU A 128 8.86 -12.59 0.69
CA LEU A 128 9.65 -13.83 0.61
C LEU A 128 10.06 -14.31 2.01
N LYS A 129 10.28 -13.38 2.93
CA LYS A 129 10.68 -13.68 4.32
C LYS A 129 10.55 -12.43 5.19
N GLY A 130 10.34 -12.64 6.50
CA GLY A 130 10.38 -11.59 7.53
C GLY A 130 9.02 -10.99 7.81
N SER A 131 8.98 -9.74 8.27
CA SER A 131 7.76 -9.06 8.67
C SER A 131 7.53 -7.77 7.89
N MET A 132 6.26 -7.47 7.64
CA MET A 132 5.84 -6.22 7.02
C MET A 132 4.50 -5.74 7.58
N ILE A 133 4.27 -4.45 7.49
CA ILE A 133 2.96 -3.83 7.63
C ILE A 133 2.63 -3.11 6.34
N GLY A 134 1.47 -3.40 5.77
CA GLY A 134 0.99 -2.80 4.54
C GLY A 134 -0.32 -2.09 4.74
N TRP A 135 -0.50 -0.92 4.11
CA TRP A 135 -1.74 -0.15 4.19
C TRP A 135 -2.03 0.63 2.91
N ILE A 136 -3.26 1.09 2.80
CA ILE A 136 -3.70 2.02 1.77
C ILE A 136 -4.02 3.33 2.44
N LYS A 137 -3.40 4.43 1.99
CA LYS A 137 -3.64 5.76 2.53
C LYS A 137 -5.13 6.12 2.45
N PRO A 138 -5.74 6.65 3.53
CA PRO A 138 -7.12 7.12 3.51
C PRO A 138 -7.37 8.08 2.34
N GLY A 139 -8.49 7.92 1.63
CA GLY A 139 -8.83 8.73 0.46
C GLY A 139 -8.09 8.36 -0.84
N ALA A 140 -7.15 7.42 -0.83
CA ALA A 140 -6.53 6.94 -2.06
C ALA A 140 -7.52 6.17 -2.95
N SER A 141 -7.31 6.22 -4.27
CA SER A 141 -8.16 5.50 -5.22
C SER A 141 -8.21 4.00 -4.91
N ARG A 142 -9.42 3.46 -4.72
CA ARG A 142 -9.68 2.04 -4.42
C ARG A 142 -9.79 1.16 -5.67
N ALA A 143 -9.31 1.64 -6.82
CA ALA A 143 -9.52 0.96 -8.11
C ALA A 143 -9.01 -0.48 -8.14
N LYS A 144 -7.95 -0.80 -7.39
CA LYS A 144 -7.40 -2.17 -7.31
C LYS A 144 -7.02 -2.50 -5.86
N PRO A 145 -7.31 -3.71 -5.36
CA PRO A 145 -6.85 -4.14 -4.04
C PRO A 145 -5.33 -4.18 -3.98
N PHE A 146 -4.76 -3.83 -2.82
CA PHE A 146 -3.35 -4.04 -2.56
C PHE A 146 -3.13 -5.50 -2.17
N ARG A 147 -2.39 -6.25 -2.98
CA ARG A 147 -2.13 -7.67 -2.76
C ARG A 147 -0.72 -7.89 -2.22
N ILE A 148 -0.64 -8.62 -1.13
CA ILE A 148 0.62 -9.10 -0.54
C ILE A 148 0.64 -10.61 -0.70
N LYS A 149 1.55 -11.11 -1.52
CA LYS A 149 1.70 -12.54 -1.83
C LYS A 149 2.80 -13.14 -0.96
N THR A 150 2.59 -14.32 -0.47
CA THR A 150 3.61 -15.22 0.10
C THR A 150 3.50 -16.58 -0.59
N ARG A 151 4.41 -17.49 -0.34
CA ARG A 151 4.29 -18.88 -0.80
C ARG A 151 3.03 -19.56 -0.28
N LEU A 152 2.60 -19.24 0.93
CA LEU A 152 1.51 -19.91 1.63
C LEU A 152 0.12 -19.29 1.39
N ALA A 153 0.06 -18.00 1.08
CA ALA A 153 -1.21 -17.31 0.81
C ALA A 153 -0.99 -15.93 0.18
N THR A 154 -2.08 -15.40 -0.36
CA THR A 154 -2.18 -14.01 -0.80
C THR A 154 -3.15 -13.26 0.10
N ALA A 155 -2.70 -12.19 0.76
CA ALA A 155 -3.54 -11.25 1.48
C ALA A 155 -3.96 -10.10 0.55
N SER A 156 -5.27 -9.90 0.37
CA SER A 156 -5.84 -8.82 -0.43
C SER A 156 -6.45 -7.77 0.49
N ILE A 157 -5.96 -6.55 0.40
CA ILE A 157 -6.27 -5.41 1.26
C ILE A 157 -7.16 -4.43 0.50
N GLN A 158 -8.25 -3.99 1.12
CA GLN A 158 -9.18 -3.01 0.55
C GLN A 158 -9.46 -1.90 1.57
N GLY A 159 -8.58 -0.88 1.62
CA GLY A 159 -8.73 0.24 2.56
C GLY A 159 -8.52 -0.18 4.02
N THR A 160 -7.43 -0.85 4.31
CA THR A 160 -7.13 -1.48 5.59
C THR A 160 -5.63 -1.50 5.86
N THR A 161 -5.26 -1.80 7.09
CA THR A 161 -3.88 -2.02 7.52
C THR A 161 -3.71 -3.44 8.00
N VAL A 162 -2.74 -4.13 7.41
CA VAL A 162 -2.44 -5.52 7.73
C VAL A 162 -0.97 -5.69 8.11
N PHE A 163 -0.73 -6.50 9.12
CA PHE A 163 0.59 -6.99 9.48
C PHE A 163 0.74 -8.44 9.04
N LEU A 164 1.86 -8.74 8.39
CA LEU A 164 2.25 -10.10 8.02
C LEU A 164 3.62 -10.42 8.60
N GLU A 165 3.75 -11.61 9.12
CA GLU A 165 5.04 -12.22 9.48
C GLU A 165 5.13 -13.55 8.76
N TYR A 166 6.14 -13.69 7.92
CA TYR A 166 6.36 -14.89 7.14
C TYR A 166 7.75 -15.44 7.39
N THR A 167 7.80 -16.67 7.84
CA THR A 167 9.01 -17.51 7.92
C THR A 167 8.88 -18.64 6.90
N ASP A 168 9.91 -19.44 6.71
CA ASP A 168 9.90 -20.54 5.73
C ASP A 168 8.72 -21.51 5.93
N ASP A 169 8.28 -21.69 7.19
CA ASP A 169 7.25 -22.67 7.57
C ASP A 169 5.93 -22.07 8.05
N GLN A 170 5.89 -20.77 8.35
CA GLN A 170 4.73 -20.17 9.00
C GLN A 170 4.38 -18.78 8.43
N LEU A 171 3.10 -18.57 8.16
CA LEU A 171 2.53 -17.26 7.89
C LEU A 171 1.58 -16.88 9.03
N LYS A 172 1.80 -15.69 9.62
CA LYS A 172 0.87 -15.03 10.53
C LYS A 172 0.34 -13.77 9.86
N VAL A 173 -0.96 -13.57 9.98
CA VAL A 173 -1.66 -12.38 9.48
C VAL A 173 -2.46 -11.78 10.62
N LEU A 174 -2.25 -10.49 10.89
CA LEU A 174 -3.07 -9.68 11.80
C LEU A 174 -3.71 -8.56 10.99
N ASN A 175 -5.01 -8.50 10.99
CA ASN A 175 -5.73 -7.36 10.44
C ASN A 175 -5.93 -6.29 11.53
N TRP A 176 -5.29 -5.13 11.36
CA TRP A 176 -5.37 -4.04 12.32
C TRP A 176 -6.70 -3.29 12.24
N GLU A 177 -7.17 -3.00 11.02
CA GLU A 177 -8.43 -2.28 10.79
C GLU A 177 -9.01 -2.65 9.42
N GLY A 178 -10.32 -2.51 9.25
CA GLY A 178 -11.03 -2.81 8.01
C GLY A 178 -11.15 -4.31 7.71
N THR A 179 -11.00 -4.70 6.44
CA THR A 179 -11.22 -6.08 5.99
C THR A 179 -10.10 -6.57 5.09
N VAL A 180 -9.54 -7.72 5.42
CA VAL A 180 -8.52 -8.44 4.62
C VAL A 180 -9.07 -9.80 4.19
N THR A 181 -8.89 -10.15 2.92
CA THR A 181 -9.17 -11.49 2.40
C THR A 181 -7.85 -12.22 2.17
N CYS A 182 -7.67 -13.34 2.85
CA CYS A 182 -6.54 -14.24 2.64
C CYS A 182 -6.97 -15.42 1.77
N GLU A 183 -6.24 -15.68 0.70
CA GLU A 183 -6.48 -16.77 -0.24
C GLU A 183 -5.26 -17.69 -0.31
N THR A 184 -5.47 -18.99 -0.09
CA THR A 184 -4.40 -19.99 -0.23
C THR A 184 -4.15 -20.33 -1.70
N PRO A 185 -3.00 -20.92 -2.06
CA PRO A 185 -2.76 -21.47 -3.41
C PRO A 185 -3.79 -22.53 -3.82
N THR A 186 -4.44 -23.19 -2.85
CA THR A 186 -5.50 -24.17 -3.07
C THR A 186 -6.91 -23.53 -3.23
N GLY A 187 -7.01 -22.20 -3.33
CA GLY A 187 -8.24 -21.46 -3.57
C GLY A 187 -9.13 -21.24 -2.35
N GLN A 188 -8.70 -21.66 -1.16
CA GLN A 188 -9.48 -21.41 0.06
C GLN A 188 -9.36 -19.94 0.47
N ARG A 189 -10.50 -19.34 0.87
CA ARG A 189 -10.59 -17.93 1.26
C ARG A 189 -11.01 -17.77 2.71
N TYR A 190 -10.34 -16.85 3.39
CA TYR A 190 -10.64 -16.46 4.76
C TYR A 190 -10.68 -14.94 4.83
N THR A 191 -11.75 -14.42 5.42
CA THR A 191 -11.91 -12.97 5.62
C THR A 191 -11.65 -12.62 7.07
N LEU A 192 -10.78 -11.65 7.30
CA LEU A 192 -10.46 -11.10 8.60
C LEU A 192 -11.03 -9.69 8.72
N THR A 193 -11.70 -9.42 9.82
CA THR A 193 -12.09 -8.07 10.26
C THR A 193 -11.10 -7.54 11.30
N SER A 194 -11.29 -6.31 11.73
CA SER A 194 -10.38 -5.61 12.65
C SER A 194 -10.07 -6.42 13.91
N GLY A 195 -8.80 -6.50 14.25
CA GLY A 195 -8.28 -7.27 15.39
C GLY A 195 -8.18 -8.78 15.19
N GLN A 196 -8.71 -9.33 14.10
CA GLN A 196 -8.64 -10.77 13.87
C GLN A 196 -7.28 -11.21 13.35
N GLN A 197 -6.92 -12.44 13.71
CA GLN A 197 -5.62 -13.04 13.38
C GLN A 197 -5.79 -14.43 12.80
N LEU A 198 -4.92 -14.76 11.83
CA LEU A 198 -4.78 -16.11 11.28
C LEU A 198 -3.33 -16.55 11.34
N SER A 199 -3.11 -17.85 11.53
CA SER A 199 -1.82 -18.49 11.34
C SER A 199 -1.96 -19.70 10.43
N LEU A 200 -1.04 -19.83 9.49
CA LEU A 200 -0.86 -21.00 8.65
C LEU A 200 0.52 -21.54 8.91
N ASP A 201 0.59 -22.80 9.35
CA ASP A 201 1.83 -23.49 9.66
C ASP A 201 1.99 -24.67 8.70
N LEU A 202 3.06 -24.62 7.89
CA LEU A 202 3.35 -25.65 6.89
C LEU A 202 3.64 -27.01 7.52
N LYS A 203 4.26 -27.04 8.73
CA LYS A 203 4.57 -28.29 9.41
C LYS A 203 3.32 -29.07 9.79
N SER A 204 2.23 -28.36 10.08
CA SER A 204 0.93 -28.95 10.43
C SER A 204 0.10 -29.40 9.23
N GLN A 205 0.53 -29.09 8.00
CA GLN A 205 -0.19 -29.49 6.79
C GLN A 205 0.08 -30.94 6.42
N SER A 206 -0.86 -31.53 5.67
CA SER A 206 -0.69 -32.86 5.09
C SER A 206 0.50 -32.91 4.12
N GLN A 207 1.03 -34.10 3.89
CA GLN A 207 2.12 -34.28 2.92
C GLN A 207 1.69 -33.86 1.51
N GLU A 208 0.46 -34.14 1.13
CA GLU A 208 -0.12 -33.73 -0.16
C GLU A 208 -0.06 -32.19 -0.39
N VAL A 209 -0.27 -31.39 0.67
CA VAL A 209 -0.11 -29.93 0.59
C VAL A 209 1.33 -29.53 0.38
N LYS A 210 2.26 -30.19 1.06
CA LYS A 210 3.69 -29.89 0.95
C LYS A 210 4.21 -30.20 -0.44
N ASP A 211 3.88 -31.39 -0.96
CA ASP A 211 4.26 -31.83 -2.31
C ASP A 211 3.71 -30.86 -3.37
N TYR A 212 2.47 -30.43 -3.20
CA TYR A 212 1.85 -29.44 -4.08
C TYR A 212 2.57 -28.08 -4.07
N LEU A 213 2.98 -27.59 -2.91
CA LEU A 213 3.72 -26.34 -2.81
C LEU A 213 5.13 -26.44 -3.41
N GLU A 214 5.76 -27.62 -3.34
CA GLU A 214 7.05 -27.89 -4.00
C GLU A 214 6.91 -27.92 -5.53
N GLU A 215 5.83 -28.52 -6.06
CA GLU A 215 5.51 -28.52 -7.48
C GLU A 215 5.33 -27.09 -8.00
N LEU A 216 4.58 -26.24 -7.27
CA LEU A 216 4.40 -24.81 -7.64
C LEU A 216 5.72 -24.03 -7.68
N ASP A 217 6.64 -24.30 -6.76
CA ASP A 217 7.93 -23.62 -6.73
C ASP A 217 8.82 -24.04 -7.89
N SER A 218 8.74 -25.30 -8.33
CA SER A 218 9.47 -25.81 -9.49
C SER A 218 8.99 -25.15 -10.78
N ASP A 219 7.68 -25.05 -10.99
CA ASP A 219 7.08 -24.41 -12.17
C ASP A 219 7.46 -22.92 -12.27
N ILE A 220 7.49 -22.21 -11.13
CA ILE A 220 7.92 -20.81 -11.09
C ILE A 220 9.42 -20.66 -11.42
N SER A 221 10.23 -21.66 -11.07
CA SER A 221 11.66 -21.66 -11.31
C SER A 221 11.99 -21.86 -12.79
N GLU A 222 11.27 -22.74 -13.47
CA GLU A 222 11.44 -23.02 -14.90
C GLU A 222 11.05 -21.81 -15.78
N GLN A 223 9.97 -21.09 -15.42
CA GLN A 223 9.56 -19.88 -16.15
C GLN A 223 10.55 -18.72 -16.04
N LYS A 224 11.42 -18.69 -15.03
CA LYS A 224 12.48 -17.67 -14.88
C LYS A 224 13.64 -17.83 -15.86
N GLY A 225 13.78 -18.96 -16.52
CA GLY A 225 14.86 -19.25 -17.49
C GLY A 225 14.61 -18.69 -18.90
N VAL A 226 13.41 -18.23 -19.22
CA VAL A 226 13.08 -17.69 -20.54
C VAL A 226 13.09 -16.17 -20.49
N PRO A 227 13.96 -15.46 -21.25
CA PRO A 227 13.91 -14.03 -21.34
C PRO A 227 12.56 -13.62 -21.98
N PRO A 228 11.85 -12.59 -21.41
CA PRO A 228 10.59 -12.16 -21.97
C PRO A 228 10.82 -11.61 -23.38
N SER A 229 10.11 -12.19 -24.35
CA SER A 229 10.00 -11.60 -25.69
C SER A 229 9.32 -10.23 -25.57
N PRO A 230 9.80 -9.20 -26.29
CA PRO A 230 9.24 -7.84 -26.17
C PRO A 230 7.78 -7.70 -26.62
N GLU A 231 7.20 -8.71 -27.25
CA GLU A 231 5.86 -8.70 -27.81
C GLU A 231 4.75 -9.20 -26.85
N ALA A 232 5.10 -9.75 -25.68
CA ALA A 232 4.15 -10.36 -24.73
C ALA A 232 3.69 -9.41 -23.59
N ALA A 233 3.84 -8.09 -23.74
CA ALA A 233 3.54 -7.13 -22.68
C ALA A 233 2.04 -6.77 -22.53
N GLU A 234 1.14 -7.26 -23.36
CA GLU A 234 -0.25 -6.76 -23.42
C GLU A 234 -1.36 -7.79 -23.10
N GLU A 235 -1.04 -9.04 -22.89
CA GLU A 235 -2.01 -10.01 -22.37
C GLU A 235 -1.48 -10.71 -21.13
N LEU A 236 -2.02 -10.32 -19.96
CA LEU A 236 -1.95 -11.15 -18.77
C LEU A 236 -2.65 -12.46 -19.10
N PRO A 237 -1.96 -13.63 -19.08
CA PRO A 237 -2.64 -14.89 -19.26
C PRO A 237 -3.70 -14.99 -18.16
N PRO A 238 -4.91 -15.49 -18.47
CA PRO A 238 -5.91 -15.77 -17.48
C PRO A 238 -5.24 -16.71 -16.47
N GLU A 239 -5.36 -16.35 -15.19
CA GLU A 239 -4.88 -17.09 -14.02
C GLU A 239 -5.30 -18.56 -14.20
N SER A 240 -4.41 -19.35 -14.81
CA SER A 240 -4.65 -20.77 -15.05
C SER A 240 -4.53 -21.49 -13.71
N THR A 241 -5.62 -21.49 -12.98
CA THR A 241 -5.80 -22.35 -11.82
C THR A 241 -5.76 -23.80 -12.33
N PRO A 242 -4.78 -24.60 -12.00
CA PRO A 242 -4.72 -25.98 -12.46
C PRO A 242 -5.98 -26.71 -11.98
N LYS A 243 -6.69 -27.33 -12.89
CA LYS A 243 -7.98 -28.02 -12.64
C LYS A 243 -7.93 -29.14 -11.60
N LYS A 244 -6.74 -29.51 -11.09
CA LYS A 244 -6.53 -30.60 -10.13
C LYS A 244 -6.68 -30.19 -8.65
N LEU A 245 -6.89 -28.90 -8.38
CA LEU A 245 -6.76 -28.28 -7.06
C LEU A 245 -7.93 -28.38 -6.10
N SER A 246 -9.12 -28.77 -6.52
CA SER A 246 -10.31 -28.72 -5.67
C SER A 246 -10.34 -29.74 -4.51
N LYS A 247 -9.33 -30.61 -4.40
CA LYS A 247 -9.28 -31.68 -3.37
C LYS A 247 -8.30 -31.39 -2.23
N VAL A 248 -7.24 -30.61 -2.48
CA VAL A 248 -6.22 -30.32 -1.46
C VAL A 248 -6.66 -29.15 -0.61
N LYS A 249 -6.77 -29.35 0.70
CA LYS A 249 -7.18 -28.30 1.65
C LYS A 249 -6.04 -27.95 2.59
N MET A 250 -5.69 -26.67 2.63
CA MET A 250 -4.76 -26.14 3.63
C MET A 250 -5.53 -25.80 4.92
N THR A 251 -4.94 -26.13 6.06
CA THR A 251 -5.55 -25.88 7.36
C THR A 251 -4.98 -24.60 7.95
N TRP A 252 -5.85 -23.60 8.11
CA TRP A 252 -5.57 -22.40 8.86
C TRP A 252 -5.95 -22.57 10.33
N LYS A 253 -5.15 -21.99 11.20
CA LYS A 253 -5.49 -21.84 12.60
C LYS A 253 -5.97 -20.40 12.83
N SER A 254 -7.25 -20.25 13.14
CA SER A 254 -7.76 -18.99 13.69
C SER A 254 -7.15 -18.78 15.07
N LEU A 255 -6.50 -17.64 15.27
CA LEU A 255 -6.03 -17.21 16.58
C LEU A 255 -7.12 -16.37 17.24
N ASN A 256 -7.07 -16.26 18.57
CA ASN A 256 -7.95 -15.34 19.27
C ASN A 256 -7.75 -13.92 18.72
N PRO A 257 -8.81 -13.12 18.61
CA PRO A 257 -8.65 -11.71 18.26
C PRO A 257 -7.70 -11.04 19.25
N ILE A 258 -6.95 -10.04 18.74
CA ILE A 258 -6.04 -9.26 19.58
C ILE A 258 -6.85 -8.51 20.66
N THR A 259 -6.42 -8.56 21.90
CA THR A 259 -7.05 -7.78 22.98
C THR A 259 -6.66 -6.31 22.86
N VAL A 260 -7.44 -5.42 23.48
CA VAL A 260 -7.16 -3.97 23.53
C VAL A 260 -5.76 -3.72 24.10
N ASP A 261 -5.42 -4.35 25.22
CA ASP A 261 -4.12 -4.17 25.89
C ASP A 261 -2.97 -4.68 25.02
N GLU A 262 -3.14 -5.82 24.35
CA GLU A 262 -2.13 -6.36 23.43
C GLU A 262 -1.96 -5.47 22.20
N ALA A 263 -3.06 -4.94 21.66
CA ALA A 263 -3.04 -4.02 20.54
C ALA A 263 -2.31 -2.72 20.89
N GLN A 264 -2.66 -2.12 22.03
CA GLN A 264 -2.00 -0.92 22.54
C GLN A 264 -0.49 -1.15 22.70
N LYS A 265 -0.12 -2.22 23.39
CA LYS A 265 1.28 -2.60 23.59
C LYS A 265 2.02 -2.80 22.26
N ARG A 266 1.41 -3.49 21.27
CA ARG A 266 2.03 -3.70 19.96
C ARG A 266 2.24 -2.39 19.20
N LEU A 267 1.28 -1.45 19.27
CA LEU A 267 1.43 -0.14 18.64
C LEU A 267 2.58 0.66 19.26
N GLU A 268 2.80 0.55 20.55
CA GLU A 268 3.85 1.27 21.28
C GLU A 268 5.25 0.71 21.07
N ILE A 269 5.39 -0.62 20.96
CA ILE A 269 6.71 -1.27 20.92
C ILE A 269 7.13 -1.77 19.52
N SER A 270 6.20 -1.86 18.55
CA SER A 270 6.51 -2.41 17.24
C SER A 270 7.46 -1.51 16.46
N PRO A 271 8.65 -1.97 16.10
CA PRO A 271 9.58 -1.19 15.29
C PRO A 271 9.04 -0.83 13.90
N LEU A 272 8.02 -1.55 13.40
CA LEU A 272 7.33 -1.24 12.15
C LEU A 272 6.39 -0.03 12.29
N ILE A 273 6.00 0.31 13.52
CA ILE A 273 5.12 1.45 13.81
C ILE A 273 5.92 2.61 14.34
N THR A 274 6.71 2.39 15.41
CA THR A 274 7.42 3.45 16.14
C THR A 274 8.81 3.77 15.58
N GLY A 275 9.37 2.88 14.77
CA GLY A 275 10.74 3.01 14.28
C GLY A 275 10.91 3.88 13.03
N PHE A 276 9.95 4.75 12.71
CA PHE A 276 9.93 5.63 11.55
C PHE A 276 9.63 7.07 11.95
N SER A 277 10.07 8.04 11.13
CA SER A 277 9.93 9.47 11.44
C SER A 277 8.46 9.95 11.50
N LYS A 278 7.57 9.26 10.79
CA LYS A 278 6.14 9.57 10.77
C LYS A 278 5.32 8.35 11.16
N PRO A 279 4.20 8.52 11.85
CA PRO A 279 3.25 7.44 12.08
C PRO A 279 2.72 6.90 10.74
N ILE A 280 2.12 5.71 10.77
CA ILE A 280 1.37 5.19 9.61
C ILE A 280 0.11 6.04 9.41
N ASP A 281 -0.28 6.25 8.14
CA ASP A 281 -1.40 7.14 7.79
C ASP A 281 -2.75 6.69 8.38
N THR A 282 -2.88 5.43 8.75
CA THR A 282 -4.10 4.78 9.26
C THR A 282 -4.10 4.57 10.77
N LEU A 283 -3.16 5.17 11.51
CA LEU A 283 -3.05 4.95 12.96
C LEU A 283 -4.33 5.33 13.72
N SER A 284 -4.96 6.45 13.34
CA SER A 284 -6.22 6.91 13.93
C SER A 284 -7.39 5.95 13.67
N GLU A 285 -7.44 5.36 12.47
CA GLU A 285 -8.44 4.36 12.12
C GLU A 285 -8.26 3.08 12.95
N ILE A 286 -7.02 2.61 13.09
CA ILE A 286 -6.69 1.46 13.94
C ILE A 286 -7.14 1.70 15.38
N GLN A 287 -6.79 2.86 15.95
CA GLN A 287 -7.16 3.20 17.32
C GLN A 287 -8.66 3.22 17.51
N ARG A 288 -9.38 3.85 16.59
CA ARG A 288 -10.85 3.92 16.63
C ARG A 288 -11.52 2.54 16.54
N GLU A 289 -11.09 1.69 15.59
CA GLU A 289 -11.71 0.39 15.37
C GLU A 289 -11.42 -0.63 16.47
N LEU A 290 -10.26 -0.54 17.10
CA LEU A 290 -9.87 -1.41 18.21
C LEU A 290 -10.23 -0.83 19.58
N GLY A 291 -10.84 0.37 19.66
CA GLY A 291 -11.21 1.02 20.91
C GLY A 291 -10.01 1.43 21.76
N LEU A 292 -8.88 1.78 21.12
CA LEU A 292 -7.66 2.18 21.82
C LEU A 292 -7.71 3.64 22.23
N THR A 293 -7.08 3.97 23.34
CA THR A 293 -6.91 5.36 23.74
C THR A 293 -5.85 6.03 22.88
N ALA A 294 -6.14 7.26 22.43
CA ALA A 294 -5.10 8.06 21.79
C ALA A 294 -3.94 8.28 22.77
N PRO A 295 -2.67 8.25 22.32
CA PRO A 295 -1.57 8.61 23.19
C PRO A 295 -1.82 10.02 23.74
N SER A 296 -1.71 10.20 25.05
CA SER A 296 -1.71 11.53 25.67
C SER A 296 -0.52 12.32 25.10
N GLU A 297 -0.81 13.44 24.47
CA GLU A 297 0.20 14.40 23.98
C GLU A 297 1.07 14.94 25.11
#